data_dc2bc306a78b0c5166eadc59b8e79009
#
_entry.id   dc2bc306a78b0c5166eadc59b8e79009
#
_cell.length_a   1.000
_cell.length_b   1.000
_cell.length_c   1.000
_cell.angle_alpha   90.00
_cell.angle_beta   90.00
_cell.angle_gamma   90.00
#
_symmetry.space_group_name_H-M   'P 1'
#
loop_
_entity.id
_entity.type
_entity.pdbx_description
1 polymer ?
#
loop_
_entity_poly.entity_id
_entity_poly.type
_entity_poly.pdbx_seq_one_letter_code
_entity_poly.pdbx_strand_id
1 'polypeptide(L)'
;MNYVIEFYSDAVREEIDALPTGFRARFAIFADRMIEHGANLGEPHTEAMGNGLFEMRLKASEGIARVFYCTLVGKRIIMLHSFVKKTPKTPPRELRLANIRMKDIKNANI
;
A
#
# COMPACT_ATOMS: atom_id res chain seq x y z
N MET A 1 13.51 15.22 7.30
CA MET A 1 13.03 15.17 5.91
C MET A 1 11.90 14.16 5.78
N ASN A 2 10.81 14.57 5.14
CA ASN A 2 9.63 13.73 5.04
C ASN A 2 9.72 12.75 3.87
N TYR A 3 8.97 11.67 3.99
CA TYR A 3 8.78 10.72 2.90
C TYR A 3 7.71 11.24 1.95
N VAL A 4 7.74 10.77 0.71
CA VAL A 4 6.77 11.16 -0.32
C VAL A 4 5.93 9.93 -0.70
N ILE A 5 4.62 10.09 -0.72
CA ILE A 5 3.69 9.05 -1.17
C ILE A 5 3.45 9.23 -2.66
N GLU A 6 3.67 8.16 -3.41
CA GLU A 6 3.42 8.12 -4.86
C GLU A 6 2.56 6.90 -5.17
N PHE A 7 2.05 6.82 -6.37
CA PHE A 7 1.21 5.71 -6.83
C PHE A 7 1.82 5.12 -8.09
N TYR A 8 1.73 3.81 -8.21
CA TYR A 8 2.23 3.09 -9.38
C TYR A 8 1.65 3.65 -10.68
N SER A 9 0.37 4.00 -10.67
CA SER A 9 -0.33 4.57 -11.82
C SER A 9 -1.52 5.40 -11.37
N ASP A 10 -2.06 6.20 -12.27
CA ASP A 10 -3.29 6.94 -12.01
C ASP A 10 -4.45 6.00 -11.69
N ALA A 11 -4.50 4.83 -12.34
CA ALA A 11 -5.52 3.83 -12.06
C ALA A 11 -5.46 3.33 -10.62
N VAL A 12 -4.25 3.09 -10.07
CA VAL A 12 -4.09 2.68 -8.68
C VAL A 12 -4.57 3.78 -7.73
N ARG A 13 -4.23 5.02 -8.03
CA ARG A 13 -4.68 6.16 -7.24
C ARG A 13 -6.20 6.27 -7.23
N GLU A 14 -6.81 6.15 -8.39
CA GLU A 14 -8.26 6.22 -8.52
C GLU A 14 -8.95 5.08 -7.79
N GLU A 15 -8.40 3.87 -7.84
CA GLU A 15 -8.93 2.71 -7.11
C GLU A 15 -8.90 2.93 -5.60
N ILE A 16 -7.81 3.49 -5.07
CA ILE A 16 -7.71 3.79 -3.64
C ILE A 16 -8.69 4.91 -3.27
N ASP A 17 -8.78 5.95 -4.09
CA ASP A 17 -9.70 7.06 -3.86
C ASP A 17 -11.17 6.62 -3.94
N ALA A 18 -11.45 5.52 -4.63
CA ALA A 18 -12.80 4.97 -4.77
C ALA A 18 -13.16 3.93 -3.71
N LEU A 19 -12.26 3.61 -2.79
CA LEU A 19 -12.56 2.69 -1.69
C LEU A 19 -13.70 3.27 -0.83
N PRO A 20 -14.49 2.42 -0.16
CA PRO A 20 -15.49 2.89 0.81
C PRO A 20 -14.89 3.85 1.83
N THR A 21 -15.71 4.78 2.29
CA THR A 21 -15.30 5.93 3.13
C THR A 21 -14.44 5.54 4.34
N GLY A 22 -14.78 4.47 5.04
CA GLY A 22 -14.02 4.04 6.22
C GLY A 22 -12.59 3.64 5.88
N PHE A 23 -12.41 2.95 4.75
CA PHE A 23 -11.08 2.57 4.29
C PHE A 23 -10.27 3.78 3.84
N ARG A 24 -10.90 4.72 3.15
CA ARG A 24 -10.22 5.95 2.72
C ARG A 24 -9.74 6.77 3.90
N ALA A 25 -10.56 6.86 4.95
CA ALA A 25 -10.19 7.58 6.17
C ALA A 25 -8.97 6.94 6.84
N ARG A 26 -8.93 5.62 6.93
CA ARG A 26 -7.79 4.89 7.47
C ARG A 26 -6.55 5.08 6.63
N PHE A 27 -6.70 4.99 5.31
CA PHE A 27 -5.57 5.20 4.39
C PHE A 27 -4.96 6.58 4.61
N ALA A 28 -5.78 7.62 4.69
CA ALA A 28 -5.28 8.99 4.89
C ALA A 28 -4.48 9.11 6.20
N ILE A 29 -4.98 8.52 7.29
CA ILE A 29 -4.28 8.53 8.58
C ILE A 29 -2.92 7.84 8.47
N PHE A 30 -2.87 6.65 7.87
CA PHE A 30 -1.62 5.91 7.76
C PHE A 30 -0.65 6.58 6.80
N ALA A 31 -1.14 7.13 5.68
CA ALA A 31 -0.31 7.88 4.75
C ALA A 31 0.36 9.08 5.43
N ASP A 32 -0.40 9.83 6.22
CA ASP A 32 0.15 10.97 6.97
C ASP A 32 1.25 10.52 7.95
N ARG A 33 1.05 9.41 8.63
CA ARG A 33 2.08 8.86 9.52
C ARG A 33 3.32 8.41 8.75
N MET A 34 3.13 7.82 7.58
CA MET A 34 4.25 7.36 6.75
C MET A 34 5.08 8.52 6.22
N ILE A 35 4.45 9.65 5.91
CA ILE A 35 5.17 10.84 5.49
C ILE A 35 6.17 11.28 6.55
N GLU A 36 5.79 11.21 7.82
CA GLU A 36 6.65 11.60 8.94
C GLU A 36 7.63 10.50 9.37
N HIS A 37 7.18 9.25 9.42
CA HIS A 37 7.89 8.17 10.09
C HIS A 37 8.43 7.09 9.17
N GLY A 38 8.06 7.10 7.89
CA GLY A 38 8.52 6.08 6.95
C GLY A 38 7.52 4.96 6.74
N ALA A 39 7.90 4.02 5.89
CA ALA A 39 6.99 3.01 5.36
C ALA A 39 6.50 1.99 6.39
N ASN A 40 7.32 1.66 7.38
CA ASN A 40 6.98 0.60 8.33
C ASN A 40 6.39 1.20 9.61
N LEU A 41 5.08 1.21 9.71
CA LEU A 41 4.38 1.67 10.92
C LEU A 41 4.26 0.56 11.96
N GLY A 42 4.58 -0.68 11.61
CA GLY A 42 4.50 -1.83 12.50
C GLY A 42 3.11 -2.44 12.56
N GLU A 43 3.03 -3.65 13.10
CA GLU A 43 1.76 -4.35 13.26
C GLU A 43 0.92 -3.68 14.35
N PRO A 44 -0.40 -3.73 14.24
CA PRO A 44 -1.19 -4.44 13.22
C PRO A 44 -1.46 -3.62 11.95
N HIS A 45 -0.89 -2.44 11.82
CA HIS A 45 -1.22 -1.52 10.73
C HIS A 45 -0.51 -1.86 9.42
N THR A 46 0.75 -2.24 9.51
CA THR A 46 1.55 -2.62 8.34
C THR A 46 2.37 -3.86 8.64
N GLU A 47 2.72 -4.58 7.57
CA GLU A 47 3.52 -5.79 7.67
C GLU A 47 4.48 -5.89 6.49
N ALA A 48 5.74 -6.23 6.78
CA ALA A 48 6.71 -6.51 5.73
C ALA A 48 6.43 -7.89 5.15
N MET A 49 6.32 -7.95 3.81
CA MET A 49 5.97 -9.18 3.09
C MET A 49 7.18 -9.86 2.45
N GLY A 50 8.37 -9.30 2.63
CA GLY A 50 9.59 -9.79 2.01
C GLY A 50 9.94 -9.05 0.73
N ASN A 51 11.24 -9.05 0.40
CA ASN A 51 11.80 -8.43 -0.81
C ASN A 51 11.46 -6.94 -1.00
N GLY A 52 11.17 -6.23 0.10
CA GLY A 52 10.84 -4.81 0.03
C GLY A 52 9.37 -4.50 -0.20
N LEU A 53 8.53 -5.51 -0.26
CA LEU A 53 7.08 -5.33 -0.35
C LEU A 53 6.48 -5.22 1.05
N PHE A 54 5.53 -4.29 1.22
CA PHE A 54 4.78 -4.09 2.46
C PHE A 54 3.28 -4.19 2.19
N GLU A 55 2.54 -4.55 3.22
CA GLU A 55 1.09 -4.58 3.21
C GLU A 55 0.55 -3.61 4.27
N MET A 56 -0.36 -2.74 3.87
CA MET A 56 -1.11 -1.86 4.77
C MET A 56 -2.49 -2.45 4.99
N ARG A 57 -2.91 -2.55 6.24
CA ARG A 57 -4.21 -3.12 6.62
C ARG A 57 -5.16 -1.99 7.00
N LEU A 58 -6.24 -1.86 6.23
CA LEU A 58 -7.27 -0.86 6.47
C LEU A 58 -8.48 -1.55 7.11
N LYS A 59 -8.64 -1.35 8.41
CA LYS A 59 -9.74 -1.96 9.16
C LYS A 59 -10.80 -0.90 9.41
N ALA A 60 -12.03 -1.19 9.03
CA ALA A 60 -13.15 -0.26 9.20
C ALA A 60 -14.44 -1.05 9.37
N SER A 61 -15.57 -0.35 9.62
CA SER A 61 -16.86 -1.01 9.76
C SER A 61 -17.27 -1.77 8.50
N GLU A 62 -16.78 -1.36 7.33
CA GLU A 62 -17.05 -2.01 6.06
C GLU A 62 -16.28 -3.34 5.89
N GLY A 63 -15.33 -3.62 6.77
CA GLY A 63 -14.52 -4.83 6.71
C GLY A 63 -13.03 -4.55 6.74
N ILE A 64 -12.28 -5.23 5.86
CA ILE A 64 -10.84 -5.10 5.76
C ILE A 64 -10.45 -4.87 4.30
N ALA A 65 -9.67 -3.81 4.04
CA ALA A 65 -9.03 -3.60 2.75
C ALA A 65 -7.52 -3.68 2.96
N ARG A 66 -6.80 -3.99 1.89
CA ARG A 66 -5.34 -4.09 1.91
C ARG A 66 -4.77 -3.21 0.81
N VAL A 67 -3.63 -2.58 1.11
CA VAL A 67 -2.86 -1.84 0.12
C VAL A 67 -1.44 -2.35 0.17
N PHE A 68 -0.95 -2.85 -0.97
CA PHE A 68 0.46 -3.24 -1.11
C PHE A 68 1.27 -2.05 -1.56
N TYR A 69 2.45 -1.88 -0.99
CA TYR A 69 3.34 -0.78 -1.33
C TYR A 69 4.79 -1.18 -1.15
N CYS A 70 5.68 -0.39 -1.72
CA CYS A 70 7.13 -0.58 -1.58
C CYS A 70 7.81 0.77 -1.40
N THR A 71 9.10 0.73 -1.14
CA THR A 71 9.92 1.94 -1.01
C THR A 71 10.95 2.00 -2.12
N LEU A 72 11.28 3.23 -2.51
CA LEU A 72 12.38 3.52 -3.42
C LEU A 72 13.37 4.45 -2.75
N VAL A 73 14.58 4.51 -3.31
CA VAL A 73 15.62 5.43 -2.84
C VAL A 73 15.09 6.88 -2.92
N GLY A 74 15.47 7.72 -1.95
CA GLY A 74 15.03 9.10 -1.89
C GLY A 74 13.76 9.30 -1.06
N LYS A 75 13.49 8.37 -0.14
CA LYS A 75 12.35 8.45 0.77
C LYS A 75 11.00 8.45 0.02
N ARG A 76 10.90 7.60 -0.97
CA ARG A 76 9.70 7.45 -1.79
C ARG A 76 8.95 6.18 -1.40
N ILE A 77 7.65 6.29 -1.20
CA ILE A 77 6.76 5.18 -0.88
C ILE A 77 5.75 5.07 -2.01
N ILE A 78 5.71 3.91 -2.68
CA ILE A 78 4.92 3.73 -3.89
C ILE A 78 3.77 2.77 -3.59
N MET A 79 2.52 3.25 -3.71
CA MET A 79 1.33 2.42 -3.59
C MET A 79 1.17 1.62 -4.89
N LEU A 80 1.10 0.29 -4.76
CA LEU A 80 1.15 -0.61 -5.90
C LEU A 80 -0.19 -1.22 -6.27
N HIS A 81 -1.03 -1.50 -5.27
CA HIS A 81 -2.28 -2.23 -5.50
C HIS A 81 -3.15 -2.18 -4.26
N SER A 82 -4.46 -2.11 -4.45
CA SER A 82 -5.42 -2.18 -3.34
C SER A 82 -6.54 -3.16 -3.67
N PHE A 83 -7.12 -3.76 -2.64
CA PHE A 83 -8.29 -4.62 -2.79
C PHE A 83 -9.04 -4.72 -1.46
N VAL A 84 -10.33 -5.01 -1.55
CA VAL A 84 -11.15 -5.28 -0.37
C VAL A 84 -11.09 -6.78 -0.11
N LYS A 85 -10.72 -7.14 1.10
CA LYS A 85 -10.53 -8.54 1.47
C LYS A 85 -11.87 -9.21 1.74
N LYS A 86 -12.14 -10.31 1.04
CA LYS A 86 -13.39 -11.08 1.18
C LYS A 86 -13.20 -12.44 1.81
N THR A 87 -11.94 -12.85 2.02
CA THR A 87 -11.60 -14.14 2.61
C THR A 87 -10.55 -13.94 3.69
N PRO A 88 -10.35 -14.90 4.62
CA PRO A 88 -9.32 -14.77 5.65
C PRO A 88 -7.91 -14.66 5.12
N LYS A 89 -7.63 -15.23 3.94
CA LYS A 89 -6.30 -15.22 3.33
C LYS A 89 -6.24 -14.22 2.19
N THR A 90 -5.06 -13.63 1.99
CA THR A 90 -4.81 -12.80 0.81
C THR A 90 -4.79 -13.69 -0.42
N PRO A 91 -5.64 -13.43 -1.43
CA PRO A 91 -5.60 -14.22 -2.65
C PRO A 91 -4.25 -14.13 -3.34
N PRO A 92 -3.69 -15.27 -3.79
CA PRO A 92 -2.36 -15.26 -4.44
C PRO A 92 -2.25 -14.32 -5.63
N ARG A 93 -3.32 -14.12 -6.39
CA ARG A 93 -3.30 -13.22 -7.56
C ARG A 93 -3.07 -11.76 -7.17
N GLU A 94 -3.60 -11.33 -6.00
CA GLU A 94 -3.41 -9.97 -5.51
C GLU A 94 -1.95 -9.72 -5.15
N LEU A 95 -1.35 -10.67 -4.46
CA LEU A 95 0.06 -10.61 -4.12
C LEU A 95 0.96 -10.66 -5.36
N ARG A 96 0.63 -11.52 -6.33
CA ARG A 96 1.36 -11.59 -7.59
C ARG A 96 1.35 -10.28 -8.35
N LEU A 97 0.19 -9.66 -8.45
CA LEU A 97 0.06 -8.37 -9.14
C LEU A 97 0.92 -7.31 -8.46
N ALA A 98 0.90 -7.25 -7.13
CA ALA A 98 1.71 -6.31 -6.37
C ALA A 98 3.20 -6.53 -6.63
N ASN A 99 3.64 -7.79 -6.66
CA ASN A 99 5.05 -8.10 -6.91
C ASN A 99 5.48 -7.75 -8.34
N ILE A 100 4.60 -7.99 -9.32
CA ILE A 100 4.87 -7.61 -10.72
C ILE A 100 5.06 -6.10 -10.83
N ARG A 101 4.15 -5.34 -10.21
CA ARG A 101 4.22 -3.88 -10.24
C ARG A 101 5.44 -3.34 -9.50
N MET A 102 5.78 -3.95 -8.37
CA MET A 102 6.98 -3.58 -7.61
C MET A 102 8.23 -3.77 -8.45
N LYS A 103 8.34 -4.91 -9.12
CA LYS A 103 9.47 -5.20 -9.99
C LYS A 103 9.56 -4.18 -11.13
N ASP A 104 8.42 -3.87 -11.75
CA ASP A 104 8.35 -2.89 -12.82
C ASP A 104 8.84 -1.51 -12.37
N ILE A 105 8.33 -1.02 -11.24
CA ILE A 105 8.70 0.32 -10.75
C ILE A 105 10.16 0.39 -10.31
N LYS A 106 10.68 -0.67 -9.72
CA LYS A 106 12.10 -0.73 -9.33
C LYS A 106 13.01 -0.75 -10.55
N ASN A 107 12.65 -1.49 -11.58
CA ASN A 107 13.42 -1.53 -12.83
C ASN A 107 13.43 -0.17 -13.53
N ALA A 108 12.31 0.54 -13.49
CA ALA A 108 12.20 1.86 -14.10
C ALA A 108 13.00 2.94 -13.35
N ASN A 109 13.41 2.68 -12.11
CA ASN A 109 14.07 3.65 -11.23
C ASN A 109 15.51 3.23 -10.85
N ILE A 110 16.12 2.38 -11.64
CA ILE A 110 17.52 1.99 -11.47
C ILE A 110 18.44 3.12 -11.94
#